data_c898210bb9bca58c47122ee90fd13bb1
#
_entry.id   c898210bb9bca58c47122ee90fd13bb1
#
_cell.length_a   1.000
_cell.length_b   1.000
_cell.length_c   1.000
_cell.angle_alpha   90.00
_cell.angle_beta   90.00
_cell.angle_gamma   90.00
#
_symmetry.space_group_name_H-M   'P 1'
#
loop_
_entity.id
_entity.type
_entity.pdbx_description
1 polymer ?
#
loop_
_entity_poly.entity_id
_entity_poly.type
_entity_poly.pdbx_seq_one_letter_code
_entity_poly.pdbx_strand_id
1 'polypeptide(L)'
;MLFHMSFDNYNLVYSLFIERRFTMIKKFLVFLMFSFIIFADSFKVLTPNESRTYTGKGVFTFAIGDSYKGDWLNGKRNGFGVYVWNNGNKYIGNWANDKLSGKGTYIWNTGNIYQGNFSDDKKNGFGSLLWSNGDYYEGNFLNDNRTGKGTYIWSTGDIYIGDFLNNIKHGKGILKWVNGDLYEGDWLNGMRTGQGTLHWNNGDIYIGSFKDDKLHGQGKFIGIYGELWEGTWENDDFMD
;
A
#
# COMPACT_ATOMS: atom_id res chain seq x y z
N MET A 1 14.33 1.67 24.22
CA MET A 1 14.31 3.12 24.07
C MET A 1 13.13 3.45 23.16
N LEU A 2 11.94 3.65 23.73
CA LEU A 2 10.71 3.98 23.03
C LEU A 2 10.79 5.46 22.67
N PHE A 3 10.81 5.81 21.40
CA PHE A 3 10.65 7.18 20.95
C PHE A 3 9.20 7.58 21.21
N HIS A 4 8.93 8.27 22.32
CA HIS A 4 7.73 9.08 22.47
C HIS A 4 7.84 10.22 21.44
N MET A 5 7.21 10.08 20.30
CA MET A 5 7.02 11.19 19.38
C MET A 5 5.99 12.13 20.03
N SER A 6 6.31 13.44 20.11
CA SER A 6 5.35 14.44 20.58
C SER A 6 4.19 14.59 19.58
N PHE A 7 3.03 15.03 20.05
CA PHE A 7 1.81 15.25 19.23
C PHE A 7 2.09 16.13 18.00
N ASP A 8 3.01 17.09 18.10
CA ASP A 8 3.45 17.96 17.01
C ASP A 8 4.23 17.19 15.93
N ASN A 9 5.01 16.19 16.30
CA ASN A 9 5.72 15.34 15.36
C ASN A 9 4.77 14.44 14.56
N TYR A 10 3.64 14.00 15.14
CA TYR A 10 2.62 13.24 14.43
C TYR A 10 1.87 14.08 13.39
N ASN A 11 1.60 15.37 13.69
CA ASN A 11 0.99 16.29 12.73
C ASN A 11 1.91 16.59 11.55
N LEU A 12 3.23 16.69 11.80
CA LEU A 12 4.24 16.86 10.74
C LEU A 12 4.31 15.61 9.84
N VAL A 13 4.28 14.42 10.43
CA VAL A 13 4.23 13.15 9.70
C VAL A 13 2.95 13.06 8.87
N TYR A 14 1.81 13.45 9.42
CA TYR A 14 0.52 13.50 8.73
C TYR A 14 0.55 14.41 7.49
N SER A 15 1.05 15.65 7.62
CA SER A 15 1.15 16.59 6.51
C SER A 15 2.08 16.07 5.41
N LEU A 16 3.21 15.47 5.77
CA LEU A 16 4.17 14.85 4.84
C LEU A 16 3.54 13.67 4.07
N PHE A 17 2.66 12.87 4.69
CA PHE A 17 2.01 11.75 4.00
C PHE A 17 0.89 12.20 3.06
N ILE A 18 0.12 13.23 3.42
CA ILE A 18 -0.87 13.84 2.52
C ILE A 18 -0.17 14.45 1.30
N GLU A 19 0.93 15.20 1.50
CA GLU A 19 1.73 15.74 0.41
C GLU A 19 2.33 14.63 -0.46
N ARG A 20 2.81 13.54 0.13
CA ARG A 20 3.30 12.37 -0.62
C ARG A 20 2.19 11.75 -1.47
N ARG A 21 0.97 11.60 -0.96
CA ARG A 21 -0.19 11.13 -1.73
C ARG A 21 -0.44 12.02 -2.96
N PHE A 22 -0.49 13.35 -2.78
CA PHE A 22 -0.68 14.29 -3.89
C PHE A 22 0.51 14.31 -4.86
N THR A 23 1.73 14.23 -4.34
CA THR A 23 2.96 14.16 -5.14
C THR A 23 3.01 12.88 -5.97
N MET A 24 2.56 11.74 -5.43
CA MET A 24 2.50 10.47 -6.16
C MET A 24 1.44 10.49 -7.26
N ILE A 25 0.25 11.01 -6.99
CA ILE A 25 -0.78 11.19 -8.03
C ILE A 25 -0.25 12.08 -9.15
N LYS A 26 0.45 13.18 -8.82
CA LYS A 26 1.10 14.05 -9.82
C LYS A 26 2.22 13.33 -10.57
N LYS A 27 3.10 12.61 -9.87
CA LYS A 27 4.18 11.81 -10.50
C LYS A 27 3.61 10.73 -11.41
N PHE A 28 2.50 10.12 -11.02
CA PHE A 28 1.81 9.11 -11.81
C PHE A 28 1.21 9.70 -13.09
N LEU A 29 0.56 10.87 -13.02
CA LEU A 29 0.06 11.58 -14.20
C LEU A 29 1.19 12.00 -15.13
N VAL A 30 2.32 12.47 -14.58
CA VAL A 30 3.54 12.80 -15.35
C VAL A 30 4.13 11.55 -15.98
N PHE A 31 4.21 10.43 -15.27
CA PHE A 31 4.71 9.16 -15.81
C PHE A 31 3.83 8.62 -16.94
N LEU A 32 2.51 8.75 -16.85
CA LEU A 32 1.59 8.43 -17.95
C LEU A 32 1.87 9.32 -19.19
N MET A 33 2.15 10.62 -19.00
CA MET A 33 2.51 11.51 -20.10
C MET A 33 3.89 11.15 -20.70
N PHE A 34 4.88 10.84 -19.88
CA PHE A 34 6.21 10.44 -20.36
C PHE A 34 6.22 9.07 -21.03
N SER A 35 5.34 8.13 -20.67
CA SER A 35 5.23 6.86 -21.36
C SER A 35 4.78 6.98 -22.83
N PHE A 36 4.20 8.11 -23.22
CA PHE A 36 3.90 8.44 -24.62
C PHE A 36 5.12 8.97 -25.40
N ILE A 37 6.14 9.52 -24.73
CA ILE A 37 7.25 10.22 -25.39
C ILE A 37 8.47 9.32 -25.66
N ILE A 38 8.63 8.19 -24.95
CA ILE A 38 9.84 7.34 -25.01
C ILE A 38 9.86 6.36 -26.22
N PHE A 39 8.87 6.35 -27.09
CA PHE A 39 8.81 5.41 -28.20
C PHE A 39 9.17 6.01 -29.57
N ALA A 40 10.33 6.72 -29.64
CA ALA A 40 10.94 7.06 -30.93
C ALA A 40 11.61 5.85 -31.63
N ASP A 41 11.69 4.69 -30.95
CA ASP A 41 12.23 3.46 -31.52
C ASP A 41 11.25 2.82 -32.53
N SER A 42 11.76 2.33 -33.63
CA SER A 42 10.97 1.56 -34.58
C SER A 42 10.67 0.17 -34.03
N PHE A 43 9.39 -0.10 -33.74
CA PHE A 43 8.92 -1.43 -33.35
C PHE A 43 8.47 -2.21 -34.58
N LYS A 44 8.91 -3.44 -34.71
CA LYS A 44 8.43 -4.35 -35.77
C LYS A 44 7.03 -4.86 -35.41
N VAL A 45 6.07 -4.72 -36.32
CA VAL A 45 4.78 -5.39 -36.20
C VAL A 45 4.98 -6.88 -36.54
N LEU A 46 4.64 -7.73 -35.58
CA LEU A 46 4.88 -9.18 -35.70
C LEU A 46 3.65 -9.91 -36.21
N THR A 47 3.87 -10.85 -37.11
CA THR A 47 2.88 -11.86 -37.47
C THR A 47 2.82 -12.96 -36.38
N PRO A 48 1.76 -13.82 -36.37
CA PRO A 48 1.66 -14.93 -35.42
C PRO A 48 2.83 -15.91 -35.48
N ASN A 49 3.43 -16.13 -36.66
CA ASN A 49 4.58 -17.01 -36.79
C ASN A 49 5.86 -16.37 -36.27
N GLU A 50 6.08 -15.10 -36.60
CA GLU A 50 7.25 -14.35 -36.11
C GLU A 50 7.24 -14.21 -34.60
N SER A 51 6.08 -13.96 -33.98
CA SER A 51 5.97 -13.75 -32.51
C SER A 51 6.48 -14.95 -31.69
N ARG A 52 6.53 -16.17 -32.31
CA ARG A 52 6.95 -17.40 -31.61
C ARG A 52 8.46 -17.51 -31.41
N THR A 53 9.26 -16.79 -32.19
CA THR A 53 10.74 -16.94 -32.19
C THR A 53 11.45 -15.59 -32.18
N TYR A 54 10.72 -14.48 -32.24
CA TYR A 54 11.28 -13.15 -32.40
C TYR A 54 12.15 -12.73 -31.22
N THR A 55 13.25 -12.05 -31.53
CA THR A 55 14.11 -11.35 -30.58
C THR A 55 14.30 -9.92 -31.06
N GLY A 56 14.01 -8.94 -30.20
CA GLY A 56 14.09 -7.51 -30.49
C GLY A 56 12.88 -6.72 -30.02
N LYS A 57 12.71 -5.50 -30.51
CA LYS A 57 11.55 -4.65 -30.20
C LYS A 57 10.40 -4.93 -31.15
N GLY A 58 9.27 -5.37 -30.62
CA GLY A 58 8.12 -5.76 -31.45
C GLY A 58 6.77 -5.38 -30.84
N VAL A 59 5.78 -5.25 -31.75
CA VAL A 59 4.36 -5.11 -31.41
C VAL A 59 3.62 -6.34 -31.91
N PHE A 60 2.82 -6.94 -31.06
CA PHE A 60 1.97 -8.07 -31.41
C PHE A 60 0.56 -7.88 -30.84
N THR A 61 -0.45 -8.16 -31.68
CA THR A 61 -1.86 -8.21 -31.25
C THR A 61 -2.31 -9.66 -31.27
N PHE A 62 -2.76 -10.14 -30.11
CA PHE A 62 -3.26 -11.50 -29.94
C PHE A 62 -4.67 -11.64 -30.48
N ALA A 63 -5.06 -12.84 -30.88
CA ALA A 63 -6.39 -13.11 -31.45
C ALA A 63 -7.55 -12.76 -30.48
N ILE A 64 -7.29 -12.77 -29.17
CA ILE A 64 -8.25 -12.41 -28.11
C ILE A 64 -8.39 -10.89 -27.93
N GLY A 65 -7.66 -10.07 -28.69
CA GLY A 65 -7.70 -8.61 -28.63
C GLY A 65 -6.68 -7.97 -27.69
N ASP A 66 -5.91 -8.76 -26.96
CA ASP A 66 -4.79 -8.24 -26.16
C ASP A 66 -3.69 -7.71 -27.08
N SER A 67 -2.87 -6.79 -26.59
CA SER A 67 -1.69 -6.32 -27.32
C SER A 67 -0.47 -6.18 -26.41
N TYR A 68 0.71 -6.47 -26.99
CA TYR A 68 1.99 -6.22 -26.35
C TYR A 68 2.89 -5.38 -27.26
N LYS A 69 3.52 -4.37 -26.69
CA LYS A 69 4.57 -3.55 -27.32
C LYS A 69 5.77 -3.50 -26.40
N GLY A 70 6.89 -4.07 -26.80
CA GLY A 70 8.06 -4.13 -25.93
C GLY A 70 9.17 -5.02 -26.46
N ASP A 71 10.05 -5.39 -25.55
CA ASP A 71 11.19 -6.27 -25.83
C ASP A 71 10.77 -7.74 -25.84
N TRP A 72 11.32 -8.48 -26.80
CA TRP A 72 11.11 -9.90 -27.01
C TRP A 72 12.45 -10.65 -26.99
N LEU A 73 12.47 -11.83 -26.44
CA LEU A 73 13.58 -12.77 -26.47
C LEU A 73 13.08 -14.17 -26.76
N ASN A 74 13.47 -14.74 -27.94
CA ASN A 74 13.06 -16.06 -28.36
C ASN A 74 11.55 -16.31 -28.27
N GLY A 75 10.76 -15.37 -28.76
CA GLY A 75 9.30 -15.43 -28.78
C GLY A 75 8.61 -15.18 -27.44
N LYS A 76 9.34 -14.79 -26.40
CA LYS A 76 8.78 -14.45 -25.09
C LYS A 76 8.94 -12.96 -24.79
N ARG A 77 7.97 -12.39 -24.09
CA ARG A 77 8.10 -11.03 -23.54
C ARG A 77 9.23 -11.04 -22.53
N ASN A 78 10.25 -10.20 -22.75
CA ASN A 78 11.45 -10.16 -21.91
C ASN A 78 12.10 -8.78 -22.01
N GLY A 79 12.36 -8.11 -20.90
CA GLY A 79 12.80 -6.72 -20.89
C GLY A 79 11.63 -5.77 -20.60
N PHE A 80 11.66 -4.55 -21.14
CA PHE A 80 10.63 -3.56 -20.91
C PHE A 80 9.50 -3.63 -21.93
N GLY A 81 8.24 -3.51 -21.47
CA GLY A 81 7.10 -3.50 -22.39
C GLY A 81 5.80 -3.03 -21.77
N VAL A 82 4.86 -2.79 -22.69
CA VAL A 82 3.48 -2.41 -22.37
C VAL A 82 2.56 -3.52 -22.86
N TYR A 83 1.75 -4.05 -21.96
CA TYR A 83 0.69 -4.99 -22.27
C TYR A 83 -0.67 -4.33 -22.00
N VAL A 84 -1.57 -4.46 -22.94
CA VAL A 84 -2.95 -4.01 -22.82
C VAL A 84 -3.85 -5.22 -23.03
N TRP A 85 -4.59 -5.57 -21.99
CA TRP A 85 -5.60 -6.62 -22.05
C TRP A 85 -6.87 -6.11 -22.74
N ASN A 86 -7.61 -6.98 -23.39
CA ASN A 86 -8.87 -6.66 -24.08
C ASN A 86 -9.95 -6.13 -23.12
N ASN A 87 -9.83 -6.47 -21.81
CA ASN A 87 -10.72 -5.97 -20.75
C ASN A 87 -10.36 -4.55 -20.29
N GLY A 88 -9.33 -3.92 -20.87
CA GLY A 88 -8.89 -2.56 -20.53
C GLY A 88 -7.84 -2.47 -19.42
N ASN A 89 -7.45 -3.57 -18.79
CA ASN A 89 -6.28 -3.56 -17.88
C ASN A 89 -5.01 -3.22 -18.67
N LYS A 90 -4.03 -2.65 -17.99
CA LYS A 90 -2.74 -2.30 -18.61
C LYS A 90 -1.59 -2.56 -17.66
N TYR A 91 -0.50 -3.09 -18.19
CA TYR A 91 0.77 -3.18 -17.47
C TYR A 91 1.87 -2.46 -18.25
N ILE A 92 2.70 -1.71 -17.55
CA ILE A 92 3.88 -1.02 -18.07
C ILE A 92 5.04 -1.36 -17.16
N GLY A 93 6.02 -2.10 -17.65
CA GLY A 93 7.13 -2.52 -16.79
C GLY A 93 7.98 -3.63 -17.38
N ASN A 94 8.76 -4.25 -16.51
CA ASN A 94 9.68 -5.30 -16.89
C ASN A 94 8.97 -6.66 -16.96
N TRP A 95 9.47 -7.47 -17.89
CA TRP A 95 9.03 -8.83 -18.19
C TRP A 95 10.20 -9.79 -18.12
N ALA A 96 9.96 -11.00 -17.68
CA ALA A 96 10.91 -12.09 -17.74
C ALA A 96 10.16 -13.37 -18.12
N ASN A 97 10.51 -13.98 -19.30
CA ASN A 97 9.89 -15.20 -19.78
C ASN A 97 8.35 -15.19 -19.75
N ASP A 98 7.73 -14.16 -20.33
CA ASP A 98 6.29 -13.91 -20.39
C ASP A 98 5.61 -13.54 -19.06
N LYS A 99 6.35 -13.37 -17.96
CA LYS A 99 5.83 -13.00 -16.65
C LYS A 99 6.19 -11.58 -16.29
N LEU A 100 5.32 -10.92 -15.52
CA LEU A 100 5.61 -9.64 -14.88
C LEU A 100 6.77 -9.83 -13.91
N SER A 101 7.79 -8.98 -14.00
CA SER A 101 9.02 -9.09 -13.21
C SER A 101 9.63 -7.73 -12.95
N GLY A 102 10.38 -7.58 -11.84
CA GLY A 102 11.03 -6.31 -11.51
C GLY A 102 10.04 -5.17 -11.32
N LYS A 103 10.43 -3.96 -11.69
CA LYS A 103 9.60 -2.75 -11.52
C LYS A 103 8.54 -2.65 -12.61
N GLY A 104 7.31 -2.30 -12.20
CA GLY A 104 6.22 -2.06 -13.12
C GLY A 104 5.05 -1.31 -12.51
N THR A 105 4.15 -0.89 -13.40
CA THR A 105 2.88 -0.26 -13.06
C THR A 105 1.76 -1.08 -13.67
N TYR A 106 0.83 -1.53 -12.82
CA TYR A 106 -0.38 -2.22 -13.24
C TYR A 106 -1.59 -1.31 -13.02
N ILE A 107 -2.38 -1.12 -14.05
CA ILE A 107 -3.58 -0.28 -14.06
C ILE A 107 -4.75 -1.20 -14.37
N TRP A 108 -5.66 -1.33 -13.41
CA TRP A 108 -6.92 -2.05 -13.63
C TRP A 108 -7.95 -1.17 -14.33
N ASN A 109 -8.79 -1.75 -15.13
CA ASN A 109 -9.93 -1.07 -15.75
C ASN A 109 -10.92 -0.50 -14.72
N THR A 110 -10.89 -0.99 -13.48
CA THR A 110 -11.66 -0.47 -12.34
C THR A 110 -11.11 0.84 -11.77
N GLY A 111 -9.94 1.32 -12.26
CA GLY A 111 -9.27 2.53 -11.79
C GLY A 111 -8.25 2.31 -10.66
N ASN A 112 -8.09 1.08 -10.18
CA ASN A 112 -7.00 0.78 -9.23
C ASN A 112 -5.64 0.87 -9.94
N ILE A 113 -4.59 1.23 -9.20
CA ILE A 113 -3.23 1.37 -9.74
C ILE A 113 -2.23 0.83 -8.74
N TYR A 114 -1.41 -0.13 -9.17
CA TYR A 114 -0.25 -0.58 -8.42
C TYR A 114 1.02 -0.13 -9.12
N GLN A 115 1.97 0.40 -8.36
CA GLN A 115 3.33 0.69 -8.81
C GLN A 115 4.32 0.09 -7.83
N GLY A 116 5.17 -0.82 -8.31
CA GLY A 116 6.12 -1.50 -7.43
C GLY A 116 6.84 -2.66 -8.10
N ASN A 117 7.32 -3.57 -7.27
CA ASN A 117 8.03 -4.74 -7.73
C ASN A 117 7.08 -5.92 -7.98
N PHE A 118 7.43 -6.69 -9.00
CA PHE A 118 6.76 -7.94 -9.38
C PHE A 118 7.77 -9.09 -9.40
N SER A 119 7.30 -10.28 -9.09
CA SER A 119 8.00 -11.55 -9.30
C SER A 119 6.97 -12.61 -9.67
N ASP A 120 7.18 -13.29 -10.79
CA ASP A 120 6.29 -14.35 -11.29
C ASP A 120 4.81 -13.93 -11.31
N ASP A 121 4.50 -12.79 -11.95
CA ASP A 121 3.18 -12.19 -12.11
C ASP A 121 2.53 -11.65 -10.80
N LYS A 122 3.21 -11.75 -9.66
CA LYS A 122 2.70 -11.32 -8.35
C LYS A 122 3.41 -10.06 -7.87
N LYS A 123 2.67 -9.21 -7.14
CA LYS A 123 3.28 -8.12 -6.37
C LYS A 123 4.21 -8.72 -5.32
N ASN A 124 5.48 -8.29 -5.31
CA ASN A 124 6.51 -8.83 -4.43
C ASN A 124 7.58 -7.78 -4.15
N GLY A 125 7.88 -7.50 -2.87
CA GLY A 125 8.76 -6.41 -2.47
C GLY A 125 8.02 -5.10 -2.25
N PHE A 126 8.73 -3.97 -2.31
CA PHE A 126 8.15 -2.66 -2.02
C PHE A 126 7.30 -2.14 -3.20
N GLY A 127 6.14 -1.55 -2.87
CA GLY A 127 5.25 -0.95 -3.83
C GLY A 127 4.15 -0.11 -3.19
N SER A 128 3.39 0.58 -4.04
CA SER A 128 2.23 1.36 -3.65
C SER A 128 1.00 0.92 -4.44
N LEU A 129 -0.14 0.97 -3.80
CA LEU A 129 -1.44 0.63 -4.37
C LEU A 129 -2.44 1.75 -4.06
N LEU A 130 -2.99 2.34 -5.11
CA LEU A 130 -4.08 3.29 -5.05
C LEU A 130 -5.35 2.59 -5.53
N TRP A 131 -6.37 2.56 -4.70
CA TRP A 131 -7.68 2.06 -5.07
C TRP A 131 -8.56 3.17 -5.65
N SER A 132 -9.50 2.79 -6.48
CA SER A 132 -10.45 3.72 -7.12
C SER A 132 -11.36 4.45 -6.13
N ASN A 133 -11.58 3.89 -4.93
CA ASN A 133 -12.30 4.54 -3.83
C ASN A 133 -11.46 5.62 -3.11
N GLY A 134 -10.19 5.78 -3.47
CA GLY A 134 -9.26 6.74 -2.88
C GLY A 134 -8.41 6.21 -1.72
N ASP A 135 -8.58 4.95 -1.31
CA ASP A 135 -7.65 4.32 -0.36
C ASP A 135 -6.26 4.21 -0.98
N TYR A 136 -5.25 4.27 -0.13
CA TYR A 136 -3.85 4.18 -0.54
C TYR A 136 -3.05 3.30 0.42
N TYR A 137 -2.17 2.47 -0.13
CA TYR A 137 -1.18 1.72 0.63
C TYR A 137 0.20 1.90 0.02
N GLU A 138 1.20 2.06 0.87
CA GLU A 138 2.62 2.01 0.51
C GLU A 138 3.36 1.13 1.51
N GLY A 139 4.08 0.13 1.02
CA GLY A 139 4.79 -0.81 1.88
C GLY A 139 5.20 -2.08 1.17
N ASN A 140 5.47 -3.12 1.94
CA ASN A 140 5.93 -4.39 1.42
C ASN A 140 4.77 -5.30 0.99
N PHE A 141 5.03 -6.06 -0.07
CA PHE A 141 4.17 -7.11 -0.60
C PHE A 141 4.92 -8.44 -0.63
N LEU A 142 4.22 -9.52 -0.37
CA LEU A 142 4.67 -10.89 -0.59
C LEU A 142 3.54 -11.69 -1.23
N ASN A 143 3.75 -12.17 -2.46
CA ASN A 143 2.76 -12.93 -3.21
C ASN A 143 1.37 -12.27 -3.21
N ASP A 144 1.32 -11.00 -3.65
CA ASP A 144 0.14 -10.13 -3.71
C ASP A 144 -0.40 -9.61 -2.37
N ASN A 145 0.04 -10.13 -1.22
CA ASN A 145 -0.43 -9.72 0.09
C ASN A 145 0.47 -8.63 0.67
N ARG A 146 -0.15 -7.64 1.34
CA ARG A 146 0.56 -6.65 2.15
C ARG A 146 1.19 -7.37 3.36
N THR A 147 2.47 -7.10 3.62
CA THR A 147 3.24 -7.73 4.70
C THR A 147 4.32 -6.80 5.24
N GLY A 148 4.89 -7.11 6.42
CA GLY A 148 5.93 -6.26 7.00
C GLY A 148 5.49 -4.83 7.22
N LYS A 149 6.39 -3.87 7.16
CA LYS A 149 6.08 -2.45 7.38
C LYS A 149 5.34 -1.83 6.21
N GLY A 150 4.33 -1.01 6.53
CA GLY A 150 3.58 -0.25 5.54
C GLY A 150 2.75 0.88 6.15
N THR A 151 2.29 1.76 5.27
CA THR A 151 1.36 2.85 5.58
C THR A 151 0.07 2.62 4.79
N TYR A 152 -1.05 2.64 5.45
CA TYR A 152 -2.38 2.61 4.85
C TYR A 152 -3.11 3.91 5.16
N ILE A 153 -3.63 4.55 4.12
CA ILE A 153 -4.44 5.77 4.22
C ILE A 153 -5.81 5.45 3.66
N TRP A 154 -6.83 5.50 4.50
CA TRP A 154 -8.20 5.37 4.05
C TRP A 154 -8.68 6.64 3.35
N SER A 155 -9.62 6.51 2.47
CA SER A 155 -10.28 7.64 1.80
C SER A 155 -11.02 8.56 2.78
N THR A 156 -11.40 8.03 3.95
CA THR A 156 -11.98 8.78 5.08
C THR A 156 -11.00 9.75 5.73
N GLY A 157 -9.69 9.52 5.56
CA GLY A 157 -8.63 10.33 6.18
C GLY A 157 -7.91 9.63 7.33
N ASP A 158 -8.37 8.47 7.79
CA ASP A 158 -7.64 7.66 8.78
C ASP A 158 -6.29 7.20 8.22
N ILE A 159 -5.29 7.03 9.09
CA ILE A 159 -3.95 6.58 8.70
C ILE A 159 -3.45 5.50 9.66
N TYR A 160 -3.02 4.38 9.12
CA TYR A 160 -2.30 3.35 9.86
C TYR A 160 -0.86 3.26 9.36
N ILE A 161 0.09 3.25 10.30
CA ILE A 161 1.53 3.05 10.04
C ILE A 161 1.99 1.92 10.94
N GLY A 162 2.39 0.80 10.37
CA GLY A 162 2.77 -0.34 11.21
C GLY A 162 3.03 -1.62 10.43
N ASP A 163 2.99 -2.72 11.16
CA ASP A 163 3.16 -4.05 10.60
C ASP A 163 1.88 -4.57 9.97
N PHE A 164 2.06 -5.31 8.89
CA PHE A 164 1.02 -6.07 8.20
C PHE A 164 1.40 -7.54 8.12
N LEU A 165 0.42 -8.41 8.23
CA LEU A 165 0.53 -9.83 7.94
C LEU A 165 -0.70 -10.27 7.13
N ASN A 166 -0.48 -10.78 5.91
CA ASN A 166 -1.53 -11.26 5.01
C ASN A 166 -2.69 -10.24 4.85
N ASN A 167 -2.34 -8.98 4.51
CA ASN A 167 -3.24 -7.86 4.32
C ASN A 167 -3.89 -7.26 5.59
N ILE A 168 -3.59 -7.77 6.79
CA ILE A 168 -4.22 -7.40 8.05
C ILE A 168 -3.20 -6.65 8.93
N LYS A 169 -3.64 -5.65 9.70
CA LYS A 169 -2.82 -4.97 10.72
C LYS A 169 -2.35 -6.01 11.74
N HIS A 170 -1.04 -5.98 12.07
CA HIS A 170 -0.41 -6.95 12.97
C HIS A 170 0.78 -6.32 13.68
N GLY A 171 1.35 -7.00 14.71
CA GLY A 171 2.56 -6.55 15.38
C GLY A 171 2.43 -5.19 16.04
N LYS A 172 3.32 -4.26 15.73
CA LYS A 172 3.30 -2.89 16.26
C LYS A 172 2.80 -1.90 15.21
N GLY A 173 1.97 -0.93 15.65
CA GLY A 173 1.48 0.09 14.73
C GLY A 173 0.81 1.26 15.42
N ILE A 174 0.70 2.33 14.63
CA ILE A 174 0.04 3.58 15.02
C ILE A 174 -1.17 3.75 14.10
N LEU A 175 -2.32 4.02 14.69
CA LEU A 175 -3.53 4.40 13.97
C LEU A 175 -3.94 5.80 14.41
N LYS A 176 -4.01 6.72 13.46
CA LYS A 176 -4.59 8.05 13.65
C LYS A 176 -5.93 8.11 12.92
N TRP A 177 -6.97 8.40 13.67
CA TRP A 177 -8.29 8.63 13.11
C TRP A 177 -8.47 10.08 12.65
N VAL A 178 -9.36 10.28 11.71
CA VAL A 178 -9.69 11.62 11.17
C VAL A 178 -10.26 12.55 12.23
N ASN A 179 -10.93 12.01 13.27
CA ASN A 179 -11.45 12.77 14.39
C ASN A 179 -10.36 13.30 15.34
N GLY A 180 -9.10 12.90 15.15
CA GLY A 180 -7.94 13.31 15.92
C GLY A 180 -7.47 12.31 16.98
N ASP A 181 -8.22 11.26 17.26
CA ASP A 181 -7.76 10.18 18.14
C ASP A 181 -6.52 9.50 17.57
N LEU A 182 -5.68 8.95 18.45
CA LEU A 182 -4.44 8.26 18.07
C LEU A 182 -4.20 7.08 19.00
N TYR A 183 -3.98 5.92 18.40
CA TYR A 183 -3.53 4.72 19.10
C TYR A 183 -2.13 4.34 18.65
N GLU A 184 -1.25 4.03 19.60
CA GLU A 184 0.06 3.42 19.38
C GLU A 184 0.18 2.17 20.25
N GLY A 185 0.41 1.01 19.64
CA GLY A 185 0.49 -0.22 20.42
C GLY A 185 0.54 -1.50 19.60
N ASP A 186 0.13 -2.59 20.26
CA ASP A 186 0.09 -3.93 19.70
C ASP A 186 -1.17 -4.18 18.88
N TRP A 187 -1.01 -4.94 17.79
CA TRP A 187 -2.06 -5.34 16.87
C TRP A 187 -2.03 -6.85 16.63
N LEU A 188 -3.17 -7.48 16.70
CA LEU A 188 -3.35 -8.88 16.32
C LEU A 188 -4.62 -9.05 15.51
N ASN A 189 -4.49 -9.61 14.30
CA ASN A 189 -5.62 -9.85 13.39
C ASN A 189 -6.51 -8.61 13.14
N GLY A 190 -5.88 -7.43 13.05
CA GLY A 190 -6.57 -6.17 12.78
C GLY A 190 -7.10 -5.43 13.99
N MET A 191 -7.08 -6.03 15.19
CA MET A 191 -7.58 -5.47 16.44
C MET A 191 -6.44 -5.01 17.35
N ARG A 192 -6.70 -3.98 18.16
CA ARG A 192 -5.79 -3.54 19.23
C ARG A 192 -5.73 -4.63 20.31
N THR A 193 -4.52 -4.93 20.78
CA THR A 193 -4.27 -5.96 21.78
C THR A 193 -3.02 -5.63 22.60
N GLY A 194 -2.68 -6.44 23.60
CA GLY A 194 -1.44 -6.28 24.35
C GLY A 194 -1.30 -4.89 24.97
N GLN A 195 -0.15 -4.26 24.83
CA GLN A 195 0.13 -2.94 25.42
C GLN A 195 -0.04 -1.84 24.38
N GLY A 196 -0.65 -0.72 24.80
CA GLY A 196 -0.81 0.44 23.95
C GLY A 196 -1.12 1.71 24.71
N THR A 197 -1.06 2.81 23.95
CA THR A 197 -1.48 4.15 24.39
C THR A 197 -2.55 4.64 23.44
N LEU A 198 -3.68 5.09 24.00
CA LEU A 198 -4.75 5.74 23.26
C LEU A 198 -4.84 7.20 23.72
N HIS A 199 -4.70 8.11 22.77
CA HIS A 199 -4.95 9.53 22.97
C HIS A 199 -6.28 9.87 22.29
N TRP A 200 -7.23 10.38 23.05
CA TRP A 200 -8.44 10.93 22.49
C TRP A 200 -8.24 12.38 22.06
N ASN A 201 -9.00 12.84 21.11
CA ASN A 201 -8.91 14.20 20.55
C ASN A 201 -9.30 15.30 21.58
N ASN A 202 -10.03 14.92 22.63
CA ASN A 202 -10.35 15.81 23.76
C ASN A 202 -9.17 16.00 24.71
N GLY A 203 -8.07 15.24 24.53
CA GLY A 203 -6.86 15.31 25.33
C GLY A 203 -6.74 14.24 26.42
N ASP A 204 -7.74 13.40 26.63
CA ASP A 204 -7.64 12.25 27.54
C ASP A 204 -6.65 11.23 27.02
N ILE A 205 -6.03 10.47 27.92
CA ILE A 205 -5.03 9.46 27.58
C ILE A 205 -5.31 8.17 28.35
N TYR A 206 -5.23 7.04 27.68
CA TYR A 206 -5.14 5.73 28.32
C TYR A 206 -3.81 5.07 27.96
N ILE A 207 -3.15 4.52 28.97
CA ILE A 207 -1.91 3.74 28.85
C ILE A 207 -2.13 2.40 29.53
N GLY A 208 -2.13 1.30 28.79
CA GLY A 208 -2.41 0.02 29.41
C GLY A 208 -2.62 -1.12 28.42
N SER A 209 -3.25 -2.17 28.94
CA SER A 209 -3.56 -3.37 28.17
C SER A 209 -4.84 -3.21 27.35
N PHE A 210 -4.84 -3.84 26.18
CA PHE A 210 -5.97 -3.93 25.25
C PHE A 210 -6.26 -5.42 24.95
N LYS A 211 -7.52 -5.73 24.69
CA LYS A 211 -7.97 -7.02 24.18
C LYS A 211 -9.16 -6.81 23.26
N ASP A 212 -9.06 -7.32 22.02
CA ASP A 212 -10.14 -7.27 21.03
C ASP A 212 -10.73 -5.85 20.85
N ASP A 213 -9.82 -4.85 20.65
CA ASP A 213 -10.10 -3.42 20.50
C ASP A 213 -10.59 -2.68 21.77
N LYS A 214 -10.71 -3.35 22.92
CA LYS A 214 -11.20 -2.78 24.17
C LYS A 214 -10.08 -2.56 25.18
N LEU A 215 -10.26 -1.57 26.07
CA LEU A 215 -9.46 -1.43 27.28
C LEU A 215 -9.70 -2.67 28.16
N HIS A 216 -8.63 -3.34 28.57
CA HIS A 216 -8.72 -4.59 29.32
C HIS A 216 -7.44 -4.85 30.11
N GLY A 217 -7.56 -5.46 31.32
CA GLY A 217 -6.39 -5.72 32.18
C GLY A 217 -5.91 -4.47 32.90
N GLN A 218 -4.62 -4.40 33.18
CA GLN A 218 -4.06 -3.24 33.92
C GLN A 218 -3.89 -2.04 33.01
N GLY A 219 -4.31 -0.88 33.49
CA GLY A 219 -4.20 0.37 32.73
C GLY A 219 -4.39 1.61 33.59
N LYS A 220 -4.00 2.74 33.00
CA LYS A 220 -4.05 4.07 33.59
C LYS A 220 -4.75 5.03 32.65
N PHE A 221 -5.85 5.60 33.09
CA PHE A 221 -6.53 6.69 32.43
C PHE A 221 -6.15 8.02 33.06
N ILE A 222 -5.89 9.02 32.22
CA ILE A 222 -5.53 10.39 32.61
C ILE A 222 -6.46 11.33 31.86
N GLY A 223 -7.42 11.93 32.58
CA GLY A 223 -8.33 12.91 32.02
C GLY A 223 -7.73 14.31 31.98
N ILE A 224 -8.19 15.15 31.07
CA ILE A 224 -7.68 16.53 30.91
C ILE A 224 -7.97 17.44 32.12
N TYR A 225 -8.96 17.09 32.94
CA TYR A 225 -9.29 17.84 34.15
C TYR A 225 -8.61 17.30 35.41
N GLY A 226 -7.67 16.35 35.26
CA GLY A 226 -6.88 15.76 36.33
C GLY A 226 -7.46 14.48 36.91
N GLU A 227 -8.48 13.90 36.28
CA GLU A 227 -8.97 12.56 36.63
C GLU A 227 -7.86 11.54 36.43
N LEU A 228 -7.69 10.65 37.41
CA LEU A 228 -6.68 9.59 37.38
C LEU A 228 -7.30 8.29 37.84
N TRP A 229 -7.46 7.33 36.95
CA TRP A 229 -7.92 5.98 37.25
C TRP A 229 -6.81 4.98 36.88
N GLU A 230 -6.26 4.32 37.87
CA GLU A 230 -5.19 3.35 37.69
C GLU A 230 -5.58 2.03 38.37
N GLY A 231 -5.76 0.98 37.59
CA GLY A 231 -6.25 -0.29 38.10
C GLY A 231 -6.66 -1.24 36.98
N THR A 232 -7.66 -2.06 37.25
CA THR A 232 -8.16 -3.10 36.35
C THR A 232 -9.29 -2.58 35.47
N TRP A 233 -9.20 -2.92 34.18
CA TRP A 233 -10.20 -2.60 33.17
C TRP A 233 -10.79 -3.88 32.60
N GLU A 234 -12.08 -3.90 32.36
CA GLU A 234 -12.74 -5.02 31.70
C GLU A 234 -13.75 -4.52 30.66
N ASN A 235 -13.49 -4.78 29.37
CA ASN A 235 -14.35 -4.42 28.24
C ASN A 235 -14.72 -2.92 28.17
N ASP A 236 -13.73 -2.05 28.37
CA ASP A 236 -13.78 -0.58 28.45
C ASP A 236 -14.27 0.00 29.78
N ASP A 237 -14.73 -0.82 30.73
CA ASP A 237 -15.17 -0.38 32.04
C ASP A 237 -14.02 -0.44 33.06
N PHE A 238 -13.92 0.61 33.90
CA PHE A 238 -13.01 0.63 35.05
C PHE A 238 -13.66 -0.12 36.22
N MET A 239 -12.94 -1.04 36.81
CA MET A 239 -13.52 -1.98 37.78
C MET A 239 -13.36 -1.53 39.23
N ASP A 240 -12.39 -0.63 39.56
CA ASP A 240 -12.12 -0.11 40.94
C ASP A 240 -11.10 1.04 40.98
#